data_1cf6fe912b3a6ed024fb614bf9a43a33
#
_entry.id   1cf6fe912b3a6ed024fb614bf9a43a33
#
_cell.length_a   1.000
_cell.length_b   1.000
_cell.length_c   1.000
_cell.angle_alpha   90.00
_cell.angle_beta   90.00
_cell.angle_gamma   90.00
#
_symmetry.space_group_name_H-M   'P 1'
#
loop_
_entity.id
_entity.type
_entity.pdbx_description
1 polymer ?
#
loop_
_entity_poly.entity_id
_entity_poly.type
_entity_poly.pdbx_seq_one_letter_code
_entity_poly.pdbx_strand_id
1 'polypeptide(L)'
;MEKIEVVNSLRKTALELRIHLLNMCCQVDGALHIGGDLSVADILTALFFYQLKMDPRDARKSNRDRFILSKGHCASALYIAMAMRGFFSMDEVVDSYGQIDSRFGMHPCRTHLSFL
;
A
#
# COMPACT_ATOMS: atom_id res chain seq x y z
N MET A 1 -23.23 -5.84 -6.60
CA MET A 1 -22.96 -4.42 -6.77
C MET A 1 -22.85 -4.08 -8.24
N GLU A 2 -23.52 -3.07 -8.68
CA GLU A 2 -23.44 -2.60 -10.05
C GLU A 2 -22.02 -2.15 -10.42
N LYS A 3 -21.62 -2.32 -11.68
CA LYS A 3 -20.30 -1.95 -12.15
C LYS A 3 -19.95 -0.48 -11.86
N ILE A 4 -20.91 0.43 -12.04
CA ILE A 4 -20.71 1.86 -11.78
C ILE A 4 -20.48 2.13 -10.29
N GLU A 5 -21.15 1.39 -9.41
CA GLU A 5 -20.96 1.52 -7.96
C GLU A 5 -19.57 1.04 -7.55
N VAL A 6 -19.09 -0.06 -8.15
CA VAL A 6 -17.73 -0.55 -7.93
C VAL A 6 -16.70 0.50 -8.34
N VAL A 7 -16.84 1.06 -9.53
CA VAL A 7 -15.92 2.10 -10.04
C VAL A 7 -15.92 3.32 -9.12
N ASN A 8 -17.10 3.78 -8.70
CA ASN A 8 -17.20 4.94 -7.82
C ASN A 8 -16.57 4.69 -6.45
N SER A 9 -16.77 3.49 -5.91
CA SER A 9 -16.13 3.07 -4.66
C SER A 9 -14.61 3.05 -4.78
N LEU A 10 -14.08 2.50 -5.86
CA LEU A 10 -12.64 2.45 -6.10
C LEU A 10 -12.04 3.85 -6.29
N ARG A 11 -12.76 4.74 -6.98
CA ARG A 11 -12.32 6.15 -7.12
C ARG A 11 -12.19 6.83 -5.77
N LYS A 12 -13.15 6.62 -4.89
CA LYS A 12 -13.11 7.16 -3.52
C LYS A 12 -11.91 6.59 -2.75
N THR A 13 -11.68 5.30 -2.83
CA THR A 13 -10.55 4.65 -2.17
C THR A 13 -9.22 5.17 -2.72
N ALA A 14 -9.12 5.34 -4.04
CA ALA A 14 -7.90 5.89 -4.66
C ALA A 14 -7.61 7.31 -4.18
N LEU A 15 -8.65 8.12 -4.01
CA LEU A 15 -8.51 9.47 -3.44
C LEU A 15 -8.01 9.40 -2.00
N GLU A 16 -8.56 8.52 -1.19
CA GLU A 16 -8.10 8.32 0.19
C GLU A 16 -6.63 7.89 0.24
N LEU A 17 -6.23 6.99 -0.66
CA LEU A 17 -4.84 6.56 -0.76
C LEU A 17 -3.91 7.75 -1.06
N ARG A 18 -4.30 8.60 -2.01
CA ARG A 18 -3.54 9.81 -2.35
C ARG A 18 -3.46 10.80 -1.18
N ILE A 19 -4.53 10.95 -0.43
CA ILE A 19 -4.53 11.81 0.76
C ILE A 19 -3.53 11.28 1.80
N HIS A 20 -3.51 9.98 2.04
CA HIS A 20 -2.54 9.36 2.94
C HIS A 20 -1.09 9.57 2.45
N LEU A 21 -0.86 9.45 1.15
CA LEU A 21 0.47 9.71 0.56
C LEU A 21 0.93 11.14 0.81
N LEU A 22 0.06 12.12 0.58
CA LEU A 22 0.38 13.53 0.79
C LEU A 22 0.62 13.84 2.26
N ASN A 23 -0.19 13.29 3.14
CA ASN A 23 0.00 13.44 4.58
C ASN A 23 1.33 12.83 5.03
N MET A 24 1.68 11.66 4.50
CA MET A 24 2.95 11.02 4.78
C MET A 24 4.13 11.85 4.31
N CYS A 25 4.04 12.49 3.14
CA CYS A 25 5.05 13.43 2.66
C CYS A 25 5.33 14.56 3.63
N CYS A 26 4.30 15.04 4.34
CA CYS A 26 4.45 16.12 5.31
C CYS A 26 5.06 15.67 6.63
N GLN A 27 4.96 14.40 6.97
CA GLN A 27 5.33 13.88 8.28
C GLN A 27 6.67 13.13 8.29
N VAL A 28 7.02 12.50 7.18
CA VAL A 28 8.24 11.69 7.09
C VAL A 28 9.46 12.56 6.80
N ASP A 29 10.49 12.41 7.64
CA ASP A 29 11.81 12.99 7.34
C ASP A 29 12.51 12.14 6.30
N GLY A 30 12.91 12.75 5.20
CA GLY A 30 13.59 12.05 4.13
C GLY A 30 12.80 12.04 2.83
N ALA A 31 13.31 11.31 1.86
CA ALA A 31 12.76 11.33 0.51
C ALA A 31 11.64 10.32 0.32
N LEU A 32 10.58 10.75 -0.34
CA LEU A 32 9.57 9.88 -0.91
C LEU A 32 9.58 10.05 -2.44
N HIS A 33 9.23 8.98 -3.13
CA HIS A 33 9.13 9.00 -4.60
C HIS A 33 7.68 9.32 -5.00
N ILE A 34 7.23 10.51 -4.63
CA ILE A 34 5.80 10.87 -4.68
C ILE A 34 5.21 10.79 -6.10
N GLY A 35 5.98 11.14 -7.12
CA GLY A 35 5.51 11.03 -8.50
C GLY A 35 5.17 9.59 -8.89
N GLY A 36 6.06 8.67 -8.58
CA GLY A 36 5.85 7.24 -8.79
C GLY A 36 4.73 6.68 -7.93
N ASP A 37 4.65 7.13 -6.68
CA ASP A 37 3.58 6.72 -5.76
C ASP A 37 2.21 7.15 -6.29
N LEU A 38 2.07 8.39 -6.70
CA LEU A 38 0.80 8.91 -7.24
C LEU A 38 0.43 8.21 -8.55
N SER A 39 1.41 7.87 -9.38
CA SER A 39 1.15 7.22 -10.67
C SER A 39 0.65 5.79 -10.52
N VAL A 40 0.95 5.11 -9.41
CA VAL A 40 0.54 3.72 -9.17
C VAL A 40 -0.71 3.61 -8.30
N ALA A 41 -1.21 4.73 -7.78
CA ALA A 41 -2.29 4.73 -6.80
C ALA A 41 -3.56 4.05 -7.31
N ASP A 42 -4.00 4.34 -8.53
CA ASP A 42 -5.21 3.72 -9.10
C ASP A 42 -5.02 2.21 -9.30
N ILE A 43 -3.84 1.81 -9.77
CA ILE A 43 -3.52 0.40 -9.99
C ILE A 43 -3.55 -0.36 -8.68
N LEU A 44 -2.89 0.15 -7.64
CA LEU A 44 -2.87 -0.46 -6.32
C LEU A 44 -4.27 -0.54 -5.72
N THR A 45 -5.06 0.50 -5.89
CA THR A 45 -6.44 0.51 -5.41
C THR A 45 -7.26 -0.59 -6.08
N ALA A 46 -7.21 -0.68 -7.40
CA ALA A 46 -7.96 -1.71 -8.13
C ALA A 46 -7.51 -3.12 -7.72
N LEU A 47 -6.21 -3.32 -7.55
CA LEU A 47 -5.68 -4.62 -7.16
C LEU A 47 -6.06 -4.99 -5.72
N PHE A 48 -5.76 -4.15 -4.75
CA PHE A 48 -5.93 -4.49 -3.34
C PHE A 48 -7.37 -4.42 -2.85
N PHE A 49 -8.22 -3.63 -3.50
CA PHE A 49 -9.61 -3.45 -3.05
C PHE A 49 -10.65 -4.13 -3.94
N TYR A 50 -10.23 -4.73 -5.04
CA TYR A 50 -11.17 -5.41 -5.93
C TYR A 50 -10.64 -6.75 -6.46
N GLN A 51 -9.44 -6.78 -7.02
CA GLN A 51 -8.99 -7.92 -7.83
C GLN A 51 -8.26 -8.99 -7.03
N LEU A 52 -7.35 -8.61 -6.13
CA LEU A 52 -6.50 -9.58 -5.43
C LEU A 52 -7.28 -10.34 -4.35
N LYS A 53 -7.14 -11.66 -4.37
CA LYS A 53 -7.70 -12.55 -3.36
C LYS A 53 -6.70 -12.73 -2.24
N MET A 54 -6.78 -11.86 -1.24
CA MET A 54 -5.92 -11.84 -0.07
C MET A 54 -6.79 -11.60 1.16
N ASP A 55 -6.36 -12.16 2.29
CA ASP A 55 -7.02 -11.93 3.58
C ASP A 55 -6.00 -11.32 4.55
N PRO A 56 -6.21 -10.06 4.99
CA PRO A 56 -5.32 -9.44 5.97
C PRO A 56 -5.22 -10.19 7.30
N ARG A 57 -6.26 -10.95 7.65
CA ARG A 57 -6.29 -11.76 8.88
C ARG A 57 -5.51 -13.08 8.73
N ASP A 58 -5.23 -13.47 7.50
CA ASP A 58 -4.44 -14.67 7.17
C ASP A 58 -3.50 -14.33 6.00
N ALA A 59 -2.60 -13.41 6.25
CA ALA A 59 -1.75 -12.81 5.23
C ALA A 59 -0.80 -13.79 4.54
N ARG A 60 -0.55 -14.94 5.16
CA ARG A 60 0.32 -15.99 4.62
C ARG A 60 -0.42 -17.17 4.02
N LYS A 61 -1.72 -17.04 3.81
CA LYS A 61 -2.54 -18.11 3.23
C LYS A 61 -1.91 -18.60 1.93
N SER A 62 -1.74 -19.93 1.80
CA SER A 62 -0.96 -20.52 0.71
C SER A 62 -1.59 -20.30 -0.67
N ASN A 63 -2.92 -20.26 -0.75
CA ASN A 63 -3.64 -20.06 -2.01
C ASN A 63 -4.04 -18.61 -2.27
N ARG A 64 -3.37 -17.66 -1.60
CA ARG A 64 -3.60 -16.23 -1.85
C ARG A 64 -3.03 -15.80 -3.18
N ASP A 65 -3.57 -14.72 -3.75
CA ASP A 65 -2.92 -14.01 -4.83
C ASP A 65 -1.64 -13.35 -4.31
N ARG A 66 -0.66 -13.20 -5.18
CA ARG A 66 0.62 -12.61 -4.84
C ARG A 66 0.86 -11.37 -5.67
N PHE A 67 1.38 -10.34 -5.03
CA PHE A 67 1.70 -9.08 -5.67
C PHE A 67 3.19 -8.78 -5.53
N ILE A 68 3.82 -8.42 -6.64
CA ILE A 68 5.24 -8.03 -6.66
C ILE A 68 5.33 -6.62 -7.26
N LEU A 69 5.91 -5.69 -6.50
CA LEU A 69 6.10 -4.32 -6.95
C LEU A 69 7.45 -4.21 -7.67
N SER A 70 7.42 -4.23 -9.00
CA SER A 70 8.63 -4.14 -9.83
C SER A 70 9.36 -2.82 -9.62
N LYS A 71 8.63 -1.70 -9.53
CA LYS A 71 9.20 -0.40 -9.19
C LYS A 71 9.26 -0.23 -7.67
N GLY A 72 10.20 -0.93 -7.05
CA GLY A 72 10.31 -1.01 -5.58
C GLY A 72 10.46 0.32 -4.87
N HIS A 73 10.91 1.37 -5.57
CA HIS A 73 11.03 2.72 -5.00
C HIS A 73 9.67 3.37 -4.67
N CYS A 74 8.56 2.79 -5.15
CA CYS A 74 7.21 3.23 -4.81
C CYS A 74 6.63 2.45 -3.62
N ALA A 75 7.48 2.05 -2.70
CA ALA A 75 7.11 1.24 -1.54
C ALA A 75 6.08 1.92 -0.65
N SER A 76 6.15 3.25 -0.48
CA SER A 76 5.21 3.97 0.38
C SER A 76 3.76 3.81 -0.10
N ALA A 77 3.52 3.86 -1.41
CA ALA A 77 2.18 3.63 -1.97
C ALA A 77 1.68 2.22 -1.67
N LEU A 78 2.56 1.22 -1.81
CA LEU A 78 2.21 -0.16 -1.49
C LEU A 78 1.87 -0.33 -0.01
N TYR A 79 2.70 0.20 0.88
CA TYR A 79 2.45 0.09 2.32
C TYR A 79 1.14 0.76 2.72
N ILE A 80 0.85 1.94 2.16
CA ILE A 80 -0.41 2.64 2.43
C ILE A 80 -1.60 1.83 1.94
N ALA A 81 -1.55 1.29 0.72
CA ALA A 81 -2.63 0.44 0.20
C ALA A 81 -2.85 -0.78 1.10
N MET A 82 -1.79 -1.44 1.53
CA MET A 82 -1.88 -2.60 2.42
C MET A 82 -2.41 -2.22 3.81
N ALA A 83 -1.96 -1.09 4.36
CA ALA A 83 -2.47 -0.59 5.65
C ALA A 83 -3.97 -0.27 5.56
N MET A 84 -4.40 0.41 4.51
CA MET A 84 -5.82 0.69 4.26
C MET A 84 -6.64 -0.60 4.15
N ARG A 85 -6.04 -1.65 3.62
CA ARG A 85 -6.68 -2.96 3.46
C ARG A 85 -6.72 -3.74 4.77
N GLY A 86 -5.90 -3.36 5.75
CA GLY A 86 -5.91 -3.96 7.09
C GLY A 86 -4.75 -4.91 7.40
N PHE A 87 -3.70 -4.94 6.57
CA PHE A 87 -2.55 -5.83 6.82
C PHE A 87 -1.70 -5.40 8.02
N PHE A 88 -1.64 -4.11 8.28
CA PHE A 88 -0.92 -3.53 9.41
C PHE A 88 -1.44 -2.11 9.66
N SER A 89 -0.99 -1.47 10.73
CA SER A 89 -1.48 -0.15 11.10
C SER A 89 -0.88 0.95 10.22
N MET A 90 -1.69 1.92 9.85
CA MET A 90 -1.23 3.11 9.11
C MET A 90 -0.23 3.91 9.96
N ASP A 91 -0.45 4.02 11.26
CA ASP A 91 0.44 4.74 12.18
C ASP A 91 1.85 4.12 12.20
N GLU A 92 1.94 2.80 12.20
CA GLU A 92 3.23 2.11 12.13
C GLU A 92 3.98 2.48 10.85
N VAL A 93 3.28 2.50 9.71
CA VAL A 93 3.87 2.87 8.43
C VAL A 93 4.41 4.30 8.47
N VAL A 94 3.59 5.25 8.87
CA VAL A 94 3.94 6.68 8.86
C VAL A 94 5.07 6.96 9.85
N ASP A 95 4.99 6.38 11.05
CA ASP A 95 5.94 6.66 12.12
C ASP A 95 7.31 6.02 11.88
N SER A 96 7.38 4.91 11.14
CA SER A 96 8.62 4.14 11.01
C SER A 96 9.15 4.02 9.58
N TYR A 97 8.45 4.55 8.58
CA TYR A 97 8.89 4.45 7.19
C TYR A 97 10.33 4.95 7.01
N GLY A 98 11.18 4.09 6.43
CA GLY A 98 12.57 4.43 6.14
C GLY A 98 13.48 4.53 7.36
N GLN A 99 12.96 4.29 8.56
CA GLN A 99 13.77 4.34 9.78
C GLN A 99 14.61 3.07 9.93
N ILE A 100 15.70 3.16 10.67
CA ILE A 100 16.55 2.02 11.00
C ILE A 100 15.71 1.01 11.78
N ASP A 101 15.87 -0.27 11.45
CA ASP A 101 15.16 -1.40 12.07
C ASP A 101 13.65 -1.44 11.79
N SER A 102 13.12 -0.54 10.95
CA SER A 102 11.73 -0.62 10.51
C SER A 102 11.56 -1.70 9.45
N ARG A 103 10.41 -2.39 9.49
CA ARG A 103 10.02 -3.31 8.43
C ARG A 103 9.49 -2.58 7.17
N PHE A 104 9.32 -1.27 7.26
CA PHE A 104 8.85 -0.42 6.15
C PHE A 104 10.01 0.36 5.56
N GLY A 105 10.92 -0.37 4.89
CA GLY A 105 12.02 0.25 4.16
C GLY A 105 11.57 0.95 2.90
N MET A 106 12.46 1.74 2.31
CA MET A 106 12.18 2.47 1.06
C MET A 106 11.92 1.55 -0.14
N HIS A 107 12.28 0.26 -0.01
CA HIS A 107 11.92 -0.80 -0.95
C HIS A 107 11.28 -1.94 -0.16
N PRO A 108 10.19 -2.55 -0.67
CA PRO A 108 9.57 -3.68 0.02
C PRO A 108 10.53 -4.86 0.10
N CYS A 109 10.56 -5.55 1.23
CA CYS A 109 11.48 -6.65 1.44
C CYS A 109 10.78 -7.82 2.15
N ARG A 110 10.89 -9.03 1.56
CA ARG A 110 10.28 -10.24 2.13
C ARG A 110 10.86 -10.65 3.47
N THR A 111 12.09 -10.26 3.77
CA THR A 111 12.67 -10.54 5.10
C THR A 111 12.02 -9.72 6.20
N HIS A 112 11.45 -8.56 5.86
CA HIS A 112 10.74 -7.68 6.79
C HIS A 112 9.22 -7.88 6.74
N LEU A 113 8.68 -8.18 5.56
CA LEU A 113 7.26 -8.43 5.33
C LEU A 113 7.12 -9.80 4.66
N SER A 114 7.16 -10.83 5.47
CA SER A 114 7.27 -12.22 5.01
C SER A 114 6.07 -12.75 4.24
N PHE A 115 4.98 -11.98 4.18
CA PHE A 115 3.79 -12.33 3.42
C PHE A 115 3.75 -11.69 2.02
N LEU A 116 4.77 -10.98 1.64
CA LEU A 116 4.89 -10.43 0.28
C LEU A 116 5.17 -11.52 -0.75
#